data_835f2fa2a10529aaab71447b39165e93
#
_entry.id   835f2fa2a10529aaab71447b39165e93
#
_cell.length_a   1.000
_cell.length_b   1.000
_cell.length_c   1.000
_cell.angle_alpha   90.00
_cell.angle_beta   90.00
_cell.angle_gamma   90.00
#
_symmetry.space_group_name_H-M   'P 1'
#
loop_
_entity.id
_entity.type
_entity.pdbx_description
1 polymer ?
#
loop_
_entity_poly.entity_id
_entity_poly.type
_entity_poly.pdbx_seq_one_letter_code
_entity_poly.pdbx_strand_id
1 'polypeptide(L)'
;MSSSLILIIILSYMTGSISGGIIVGKFRNIDIRKKGSNNAGATNALRTMGIVFALIVLFIDVYKGYFAANYIPYLLNENTNQAKILASLGAILGHVYPLYFKFKGGKGVGTALGTLFVFPELSINIVIGFVCWLATLIFTGFVGLSSIIAGISVSVAYLLNNNTLDDLALYSILMSIFFIFTHRENIYRMAKGKENQFKKVMIINLFKKNE
;
A
#
# COMPACT_ATOMS: atom_id res chain seq x y z
N MET A 1 22.67 16.31 1.93
CA MET A 1 21.22 16.29 2.25
C MET A 1 21.02 17.34 3.33
N SER A 2 20.06 18.29 3.15
CA SER A 2 19.79 19.32 4.16
C SER A 2 19.24 18.70 5.45
N SER A 3 19.40 19.39 6.59
CA SER A 3 18.83 18.93 7.87
C SER A 3 17.30 18.81 7.81
N SER A 4 16.63 19.66 7.03
CA SER A 4 15.19 19.62 6.79
C SER A 4 14.75 18.33 6.09
N LEU A 5 15.46 17.86 5.07
CA LEU A 5 15.16 16.60 4.39
C LEU A 5 15.31 15.38 5.30
N ILE A 6 16.32 15.37 6.19
CA ILE A 6 16.47 14.31 7.19
C ILE A 6 15.27 14.30 8.14
N LEU A 7 14.87 15.48 8.63
CA LEU A 7 13.72 15.62 9.52
C LEU A 7 12.41 15.19 8.85
N ILE A 8 12.22 15.50 7.55
CA ILE A 8 11.07 15.04 6.75
C ILE A 8 11.00 13.51 6.76
N ILE A 9 12.09 12.82 6.47
CA ILE A 9 12.13 11.35 6.45
C ILE A 9 11.76 10.79 7.84
N ILE A 10 12.32 11.33 8.91
CA ILE A 10 12.08 10.86 10.28
C ILE A 10 10.60 11.04 10.66
N LEU A 11 10.04 12.25 10.49
CA LEU A 11 8.67 12.54 10.85
C LEU A 11 7.68 11.73 10.00
N SER A 12 7.97 11.56 8.72
CA SER A 12 7.14 10.75 7.82
C SER A 12 7.19 9.27 8.19
N TYR A 13 8.36 8.75 8.55
CA TYR A 13 8.52 7.39 9.06
C TYR A 13 7.72 7.18 10.37
N MET A 14 7.78 8.12 11.31
CA MET A 14 7.01 8.06 12.55
C MET A 14 5.50 8.09 12.28
N THR A 15 5.04 8.96 11.38
CA THR A 15 3.64 9.03 10.93
C THR A 15 3.22 7.72 10.27
N GLY A 16 4.02 7.20 9.36
CA GLY A 16 3.81 5.90 8.71
C GLY A 16 3.74 4.74 9.69
N SER A 17 4.47 4.83 10.81
CA SER A 17 4.50 3.80 11.87
C SER A 17 3.18 3.68 12.65
N ILE A 18 2.25 4.60 12.50
CA ILE A 18 0.87 4.48 13.00
C ILE A 18 0.17 3.39 12.19
N SER A 19 -0.04 2.21 12.77
CA SER A 19 -0.66 1.06 12.08
C SER A 19 -2.17 1.01 12.32
N GLY A 20 -2.96 1.31 11.28
CA GLY A 20 -4.41 1.25 11.35
C GLY A 20 -4.92 -0.13 11.80
N GLY A 21 -4.38 -1.21 11.22
CA GLY A 21 -4.80 -2.57 11.58
C GLY A 21 -4.51 -2.98 13.01
N ILE A 22 -3.36 -2.56 13.58
CA ILE A 22 -3.02 -2.88 14.97
C ILE A 22 -3.87 -2.06 15.93
N ILE A 23 -4.06 -0.75 15.63
CA ILE A 23 -4.87 0.15 16.46
C ILE A 23 -6.32 -0.32 16.48
N VAL A 24 -6.93 -0.54 15.31
CA VAL A 24 -8.32 -0.99 15.19
C VAL A 24 -8.49 -2.40 15.80
N GLY A 25 -7.49 -3.28 15.63
CA GLY A 25 -7.48 -4.59 16.26
C GLY A 25 -7.52 -4.53 17.79
N LYS A 26 -6.82 -3.58 18.41
CA LYS A 26 -6.84 -3.37 19.87
C LYS A 26 -8.24 -3.04 20.39
N PHE A 27 -9.03 -2.24 19.66
CA PHE A 27 -10.43 -1.95 20.06
C PHE A 27 -11.33 -3.20 20.06
N ARG A 28 -10.90 -4.27 19.39
CA ARG A 28 -11.59 -5.57 19.35
C ARG A 28 -10.89 -6.64 20.17
N ASN A 29 -9.88 -6.27 20.98
CA ASN A 29 -9.05 -7.20 21.72
C ASN A 29 -8.40 -8.29 20.84
N ILE A 30 -8.06 -7.92 19.59
CA ILE A 30 -7.47 -8.83 18.60
C ILE A 30 -6.11 -8.29 18.17
N ASP A 31 -5.06 -9.09 18.30
CA ASP A 31 -3.83 -8.84 17.57
C ASP A 31 -3.97 -9.42 16.15
N ILE A 32 -4.26 -8.55 15.18
CA ILE A 32 -4.49 -8.91 13.78
C ILE A 32 -3.29 -9.65 13.15
N ARG A 33 -2.07 -9.44 13.70
CA ARG A 33 -0.84 -10.09 13.23
C ARG A 33 -0.74 -11.56 13.64
N LYS A 34 -1.65 -12.03 14.50
CA LYS A 34 -1.75 -13.43 14.94
C LYS A 34 -2.94 -14.16 14.33
N LYS A 35 -3.67 -13.53 13.41
CA LYS A 35 -4.89 -14.09 12.78
C LYS A 35 -4.88 -13.91 11.27
N GLY A 36 -5.59 -14.77 10.57
CA GLY A 36 -5.77 -14.71 9.12
C GLY A 36 -4.45 -14.85 8.35
N SER A 37 -4.06 -13.82 7.62
CA SER A 37 -2.79 -13.78 6.87
C SER A 37 -1.60 -13.27 7.69
N ASN A 38 -1.77 -13.05 8.99
CA ASN A 38 -0.77 -12.53 9.92
C ASN A 38 -0.21 -11.14 9.54
N ASN A 39 -0.97 -10.37 8.74
CA ASN A 39 -0.58 -9.05 8.25
C ASN A 39 -1.44 -7.95 8.90
N ALA A 40 -0.87 -6.76 9.14
CA ALA A 40 -1.57 -5.65 9.78
C ALA A 40 -2.43 -4.79 8.83
N GLY A 41 -2.60 -5.18 7.56
CA GLY A 41 -3.31 -4.38 6.55
C GLY A 41 -4.81 -4.64 6.47
N ALA A 42 -5.51 -3.76 5.72
CA ALA A 42 -6.97 -3.78 5.53
C ALA A 42 -7.53 -5.12 5.01
N THR A 43 -6.81 -5.79 4.10
CA THR A 43 -7.23 -7.11 3.57
C THR A 43 -7.33 -8.17 4.68
N ASN A 44 -6.41 -8.15 5.64
CA ASN A 44 -6.48 -9.06 6.78
C ASN A 44 -7.56 -8.62 7.79
N ALA A 45 -7.78 -7.32 7.95
CA ALA A 45 -8.91 -6.79 8.73
C ALA A 45 -10.26 -7.25 8.15
N LEU A 46 -10.40 -7.24 6.82
CA LEU A 46 -11.60 -7.77 6.15
C LEU A 46 -11.85 -9.25 6.51
N ARG A 47 -10.81 -10.06 6.51
CA ARG A 47 -10.91 -11.50 6.82
C ARG A 47 -11.22 -11.80 8.28
N THR A 48 -10.70 -10.98 9.18
CA THR A 48 -10.71 -11.28 10.64
C THR A 48 -11.74 -10.48 11.41
N MET A 49 -12.11 -9.30 10.95
CA MET A 49 -12.98 -8.34 11.67
C MET A 49 -14.16 -7.84 10.83
N GLY A 50 -14.18 -8.11 9.53
CA GLY A 50 -15.25 -7.71 8.62
C GLY A 50 -15.01 -6.37 7.91
N ILE A 51 -15.98 -5.99 7.05
CA ILE A 51 -15.83 -4.91 6.07
C ILE A 51 -15.67 -3.53 6.73
N VAL A 52 -16.42 -3.23 7.77
CA VAL A 52 -16.37 -1.92 8.45
C VAL A 52 -14.97 -1.65 8.99
N PHE A 53 -14.39 -2.63 9.67
CA PHE A 53 -13.04 -2.50 10.21
C PHE A 53 -11.97 -2.44 9.12
N ALA A 54 -12.17 -3.17 8.02
CA ALA A 54 -11.28 -3.10 6.86
C ALA A 54 -11.26 -1.70 6.23
N LEU A 55 -12.42 -1.06 6.10
CA LEU A 55 -12.54 0.30 5.57
C LEU A 55 -11.88 1.32 6.49
N ILE A 56 -12.06 1.20 7.81
CA ILE A 56 -11.39 2.06 8.79
C ILE A 56 -9.85 1.91 8.69
N VAL A 57 -9.37 0.67 8.63
CA VAL A 57 -7.92 0.40 8.48
C VAL A 57 -7.39 0.98 7.17
N LEU A 58 -8.12 0.78 6.06
CA LEU A 58 -7.75 1.33 4.77
C LEU A 58 -7.69 2.86 4.81
N PHE A 59 -8.71 3.50 5.37
CA PHE A 59 -8.76 4.95 5.50
C PHE A 59 -7.57 5.48 6.31
N ILE A 60 -7.27 4.91 7.47
CA ILE A 60 -6.12 5.31 8.30
C ILE A 60 -4.81 5.14 7.52
N ASP A 61 -4.63 4.02 6.83
CA ASP A 61 -3.38 3.72 6.14
C ASP A 61 -3.19 4.60 4.89
N VAL A 62 -4.24 4.92 4.15
CA VAL A 62 -4.21 5.86 3.02
C VAL A 62 -3.99 7.29 3.52
N TYR A 63 -4.78 7.71 4.52
CA TYR A 63 -4.70 9.08 5.02
C TYR A 63 -3.34 9.42 5.62
N LYS A 64 -2.72 8.52 6.40
CA LYS A 64 -1.39 8.77 6.95
C LYS A 64 -0.32 8.90 5.87
N GLY A 65 -0.44 8.15 4.75
CA GLY A 65 0.45 8.27 3.60
C GLY A 65 0.31 9.62 2.92
N TYR A 66 -0.93 10.03 2.63
CA TYR A 66 -1.23 11.34 2.09
C TYR A 66 -0.75 12.47 3.01
N PHE A 67 -1.07 12.38 4.31
CA PHE A 67 -0.65 13.37 5.30
C PHE A 67 0.87 13.51 5.35
N ALA A 68 1.59 12.40 5.43
CA ALA A 68 3.05 12.42 5.51
C ALA A 68 3.67 13.04 4.25
N ALA A 69 3.21 12.65 3.07
CA ALA A 69 3.79 13.11 1.81
C ALA A 69 3.42 14.54 1.45
N ASN A 70 2.22 15.01 1.85
CA ASN A 70 1.74 16.35 1.50
C ASN A 70 2.07 17.40 2.57
N TYR A 71 1.78 17.12 3.84
CA TYR A 71 1.82 18.13 4.90
C TYR A 71 3.17 18.24 5.58
N ILE A 72 3.95 17.16 5.75
CA ILE A 72 5.22 17.23 6.46
C ILE A 72 6.26 18.08 5.69
N PRO A 73 6.45 17.89 4.36
CA PRO A 73 7.30 18.77 3.58
C PRO A 73 6.84 20.23 3.61
N TYR A 74 5.53 20.46 3.49
CA TYR A 74 4.94 21.80 3.54
C TYR A 74 5.24 22.52 4.87
N LEU A 75 5.04 21.84 6.01
CA LEU A 75 5.31 22.39 7.35
C LEU A 75 6.79 22.72 7.60
N LEU A 76 7.70 22.08 6.87
CA LEU A 76 9.13 22.32 6.95
C LEU A 76 9.66 23.24 5.84
N ASN A 77 8.76 23.93 5.11
CA ASN A 77 9.08 24.83 3.99
C ASN A 77 9.90 24.18 2.86
N GLU A 78 9.69 22.86 2.62
CA GLU A 78 10.40 22.05 1.62
C GLU A 78 9.39 21.41 0.65
N ASN A 79 8.52 22.23 0.02
CA ASN A 79 7.41 21.72 -0.80
C ASN A 79 7.88 21.35 -2.24
N THR A 80 8.97 20.60 -2.35
CA THR A 80 9.50 20.09 -3.62
C THR A 80 9.05 18.64 -3.87
N ASN A 81 9.04 18.20 -5.13
CA ASN A 81 8.74 16.80 -5.46
C ASN A 81 9.72 15.83 -4.79
N GLN A 82 11.01 16.18 -4.71
CA GLN A 82 12.01 15.37 -3.99
C GLN A 82 11.66 15.19 -2.51
N ALA A 83 11.29 16.28 -1.82
CA ALA A 83 10.89 16.22 -0.41
C ALA A 83 9.63 15.37 -0.20
N LYS A 84 8.63 15.49 -1.09
CA LYS A 84 7.41 14.68 -1.09
C LYS A 84 7.70 13.20 -1.35
N ILE A 85 8.62 12.87 -2.25
CA ILE A 85 9.07 11.49 -2.51
C ILE A 85 9.78 10.92 -1.28
N LEU A 86 10.69 11.66 -0.66
CA LEU A 86 11.39 11.23 0.56
C LEU A 86 10.41 10.99 1.71
N ALA A 87 9.43 11.89 1.88
CA ALA A 87 8.35 11.72 2.84
C ALA A 87 7.51 10.46 2.56
N SER A 88 7.18 10.22 1.30
CA SER A 88 6.45 9.04 0.84
C SER A 88 7.17 7.75 1.19
N LEU A 89 8.46 7.67 0.87
CA LEU A 89 9.32 6.53 1.20
C LEU A 89 9.40 6.31 2.71
N GLY A 90 9.60 7.39 3.48
CA GLY A 90 9.59 7.34 4.95
C GLY A 90 8.29 6.77 5.50
N ALA A 91 7.13 7.27 5.04
CA ALA A 91 5.82 6.81 5.49
C ALA A 91 5.55 5.34 5.15
N ILE A 92 5.92 4.90 3.95
CA ILE A 92 5.75 3.52 3.50
C ILE A 92 6.64 2.58 4.30
N LEU A 93 7.91 2.93 4.53
CA LEU A 93 8.81 2.18 5.39
C LEU A 93 8.28 2.10 6.83
N GLY A 94 7.75 3.21 7.36
CA GLY A 94 7.11 3.23 8.67
C GLY A 94 5.90 2.31 8.77
N HIS A 95 5.07 2.22 7.73
CA HIS A 95 3.95 1.28 7.69
C HIS A 95 4.42 -0.20 7.69
N VAL A 96 5.47 -0.52 6.94
CA VAL A 96 5.97 -1.91 6.83
C VAL A 96 6.77 -2.31 8.07
N TYR A 97 7.60 -1.39 8.57
CA TYR A 97 8.45 -1.59 9.74
C TYR A 97 8.13 -0.58 10.84
N PRO A 98 6.92 -0.65 11.46
CA PRO A 98 6.46 0.39 12.37
C PRO A 98 7.24 0.38 13.69
N LEU A 99 7.83 1.55 14.02
CA LEU A 99 8.60 1.77 15.26
C LEU A 99 7.83 1.36 16.50
N TYR A 100 6.56 1.77 16.58
CA TYR A 100 5.71 1.56 17.77
C TYR A 100 5.25 0.11 17.98
N PHE A 101 5.48 -0.76 16.98
CA PHE A 101 4.90 -2.12 16.97
C PHE A 101 5.94 -3.21 16.67
N LYS A 102 7.17 -3.02 17.18
CA LYS A 102 8.29 -3.98 17.06
C LYS A 102 8.65 -4.27 15.61
N PHE A 103 8.56 -3.27 14.73
CA PHE A 103 8.86 -3.37 13.29
C PHE A 103 8.07 -4.44 12.52
N LYS A 104 6.89 -4.84 13.03
CA LYS A 104 5.99 -5.82 12.39
C LYS A 104 4.69 -5.13 11.96
N GLY A 105 4.63 -4.66 10.73
CA GLY A 105 3.52 -3.90 10.17
C GLY A 105 2.78 -4.60 9.03
N GLY A 106 2.37 -3.78 8.04
CA GLY A 106 1.68 -4.21 6.84
C GLY A 106 2.61 -4.34 5.62
N LYS A 107 2.05 -4.23 4.40
CA LYS A 107 2.79 -4.34 3.14
C LYS A 107 2.96 -3.00 2.40
N GLY A 108 2.41 -1.94 2.92
CA GLY A 108 2.58 -0.60 2.42
C GLY A 108 1.61 -0.15 1.33
N VAL A 109 0.77 -1.02 0.77
CA VAL A 109 -0.07 -0.71 -0.41
C VAL A 109 -1.04 0.46 -0.14
N GLY A 110 -1.78 0.44 0.98
CA GLY A 110 -2.69 1.54 1.33
C GLY A 110 -1.95 2.86 1.57
N THR A 111 -0.81 2.80 2.27
CA THR A 111 0.02 3.99 2.52
C THR A 111 0.64 4.52 1.24
N ALA A 112 1.12 3.65 0.36
CA ALA A 112 1.62 4.04 -0.95
C ALA A 112 0.54 4.69 -1.82
N LEU A 113 -0.69 4.14 -1.83
CA LEU A 113 -1.82 4.76 -2.53
C LEU A 113 -2.05 6.20 -2.02
N GLY A 114 -2.01 6.40 -0.70
CA GLY A 114 -2.13 7.73 -0.11
C GLY A 114 -1.03 8.69 -0.57
N THR A 115 0.21 8.22 -0.65
CA THR A 115 1.34 9.05 -1.12
C THR A 115 1.24 9.38 -2.61
N LEU A 116 0.72 8.48 -3.45
CA LEU A 116 0.55 8.73 -4.88
C LEU A 116 -0.44 9.87 -5.16
N PHE A 117 -1.48 10.06 -4.33
CA PHE A 117 -2.44 11.16 -4.49
C PHE A 117 -1.84 12.57 -4.34
N VAL A 118 -0.61 12.67 -3.85
CA VAL A 118 0.10 13.96 -3.70
C VAL A 118 0.70 14.45 -5.02
N PHE A 119 0.79 13.58 -6.02
CA PHE A 119 1.38 13.85 -7.33
C PHE A 119 0.30 13.86 -8.42
N PRO A 120 -0.18 15.05 -8.86
CA PRO A 120 -1.19 15.15 -9.91
C PRO A 120 -0.78 14.46 -11.22
N GLU A 121 0.52 14.43 -11.51
CA GLU A 121 1.11 13.79 -12.69
C GLU A 121 0.86 12.27 -12.74
N LEU A 122 0.59 11.65 -11.57
CA LEU A 122 0.30 10.23 -11.45
C LEU A 122 -1.20 9.89 -11.50
N SER A 123 -2.09 10.87 -11.63
CA SER A 123 -3.55 10.66 -11.50
C SER A 123 -4.08 9.57 -12.43
N ILE A 124 -3.77 9.64 -13.72
CA ILE A 124 -4.21 8.64 -14.69
C ILE A 124 -3.56 7.28 -14.43
N ASN A 125 -2.30 7.26 -13.99
CA ASN A 125 -1.56 6.04 -13.70
C ASN A 125 -2.13 5.31 -12.49
N ILE A 126 -2.64 6.05 -11.48
CA ILE A 126 -3.37 5.49 -10.33
C ILE A 126 -4.65 4.79 -10.79
N VAL A 127 -5.40 5.42 -11.71
CA VAL A 127 -6.61 4.81 -12.29
C VAL A 127 -6.27 3.52 -13.04
N ILE A 128 -5.23 3.55 -13.90
CA ILE A 128 -4.74 2.36 -14.60
C ILE A 128 -4.33 1.26 -13.61
N GLY A 129 -3.55 1.61 -12.57
CA GLY A 129 -3.15 0.68 -11.52
C GLY A 129 -4.35 0.06 -10.80
N PHE A 130 -5.39 0.85 -10.50
CA PHE A 130 -6.61 0.35 -9.87
C PHE A 130 -7.40 -0.59 -10.79
N VAL A 131 -7.53 -0.26 -12.08
CA VAL A 131 -8.19 -1.13 -13.07
C VAL A 131 -7.44 -2.46 -13.20
N CYS A 132 -6.11 -2.43 -13.28
CA CYS A 132 -5.28 -3.63 -13.33
C CYS A 132 -5.39 -4.44 -12.03
N TRP A 133 -5.44 -3.76 -10.86
CA TRP A 133 -5.67 -4.40 -9.56
C TRP A 133 -7.00 -5.15 -9.54
N LEU A 134 -8.08 -4.48 -9.96
CA LEU A 134 -9.43 -5.04 -9.98
C LEU A 134 -9.53 -6.22 -10.95
N ALA A 135 -9.02 -6.05 -12.17
CA ALA A 135 -8.97 -7.12 -13.17
C ALA A 135 -8.24 -8.35 -12.63
N THR A 136 -7.03 -8.16 -12.09
CA THR A 136 -6.25 -9.27 -11.51
C THR A 136 -6.99 -9.95 -10.37
N LEU A 137 -7.68 -9.19 -9.51
CA LEU A 137 -8.47 -9.73 -8.40
C LEU A 137 -9.64 -10.57 -8.91
N ILE A 138 -10.38 -10.07 -9.90
CA ILE A 138 -11.55 -10.76 -10.47
C ILE A 138 -11.16 -12.07 -11.18
N PHE A 139 -10.04 -12.07 -11.88
CA PHE A 139 -9.58 -13.26 -12.59
C PHE A 139 -8.89 -14.29 -11.69
N THR A 140 -8.14 -13.85 -10.68
CA THR A 140 -7.28 -14.75 -9.89
C THR A 140 -7.72 -14.94 -8.44
N GLY A 141 -8.46 -14.00 -7.87
CA GLY A 141 -8.83 -13.97 -6.45
C GLY A 141 -7.67 -13.66 -5.50
N PHE A 142 -6.46 -13.36 -6.01
CA PHE A 142 -5.27 -13.13 -5.19
C PHE A 142 -5.00 -11.62 -4.99
N VAL A 143 -5.39 -11.07 -3.85
CA VAL A 143 -5.13 -9.64 -3.51
C VAL A 143 -3.64 -9.31 -3.55
N GLY A 144 -2.77 -10.23 -3.12
CA GLY A 144 -1.32 -10.01 -3.14
C GLY A 144 -0.78 -9.82 -4.56
N LEU A 145 -1.21 -10.67 -5.51
CA LEU A 145 -0.85 -10.56 -6.92
C LEU A 145 -1.41 -9.27 -7.51
N SER A 146 -2.67 -8.95 -7.22
CA SER A 146 -3.31 -7.72 -7.67
C SER A 146 -2.51 -6.47 -7.26
N SER A 147 -2.01 -6.45 -6.01
CA SER A 147 -1.22 -5.32 -5.53
C SER A 147 0.14 -5.19 -6.22
N ILE A 148 0.79 -6.31 -6.55
CA ILE A 148 2.04 -6.32 -7.33
C ILE A 148 1.77 -5.78 -8.74
N ILE A 149 0.77 -6.31 -9.42
CA ILE A 149 0.39 -5.90 -10.78
C ILE A 149 0.00 -4.43 -10.82
N ALA A 150 -0.76 -3.93 -9.82
CA ALA A 150 -1.09 -2.51 -9.72
C ALA A 150 0.16 -1.62 -9.66
N GLY A 151 1.13 -1.95 -8.80
CA GLY A 151 2.38 -1.20 -8.71
C GLY A 151 3.13 -1.17 -10.03
N ILE A 152 3.30 -2.33 -10.67
CA ILE A 152 3.96 -2.45 -11.98
C ILE A 152 3.21 -1.62 -13.04
N SER A 153 1.88 -1.69 -13.06
CA SER A 153 1.05 -0.97 -14.04
C SER A 153 1.17 0.55 -13.88
N VAL A 154 1.25 1.06 -12.65
CA VAL A 154 1.49 2.50 -12.39
C VAL A 154 2.82 2.93 -13.00
N SER A 155 3.89 2.18 -12.76
CA SER A 155 5.23 2.51 -13.26
C SER A 155 5.31 2.42 -14.78
N VAL A 156 4.81 1.34 -15.36
CA VAL A 156 4.83 1.13 -16.83
C VAL A 156 4.01 2.21 -17.52
N ALA A 157 2.80 2.50 -17.03
CA ALA A 157 1.95 3.53 -17.61
C ALA A 157 2.60 4.92 -17.51
N TYR A 158 3.28 5.24 -16.40
CA TYR A 158 3.99 6.51 -16.25
C TYR A 158 5.12 6.64 -17.28
N LEU A 159 5.95 5.61 -17.42
CA LEU A 159 7.05 5.60 -18.38
C LEU A 159 6.56 5.72 -19.83
N LEU A 160 5.47 5.04 -20.19
CA LEU A 160 4.90 5.11 -21.54
C LEU A 160 4.28 6.46 -21.84
N ASN A 161 3.69 7.13 -20.85
CA ASN A 161 3.04 8.42 -21.04
C ASN A 161 4.04 9.60 -21.13
N ASN A 162 5.16 9.52 -20.39
CA ASN A 162 6.07 10.65 -20.24
C ASN A 162 7.39 10.47 -20.99
N ASN A 163 7.77 9.25 -21.37
CA ASN A 163 9.05 8.92 -22.05
C ASN A 163 10.30 9.49 -21.34
N THR A 164 10.23 9.72 -20.04
CA THR A 164 11.32 10.30 -19.23
C THR A 164 11.58 9.42 -18.00
N LEU A 165 12.85 9.37 -17.60
CA LEU A 165 13.27 8.72 -16.36
C LEU A 165 13.54 9.80 -15.29
N ASP A 166 12.48 10.49 -14.88
CA ASP A 166 12.50 11.52 -13.85
C ASP A 166 12.35 10.94 -12.43
N ASP A 167 12.31 11.82 -11.43
CA ASP A 167 12.19 11.42 -10.02
C ASP A 167 10.91 10.63 -9.73
N LEU A 168 9.78 10.94 -10.42
CA LEU A 168 8.52 10.21 -10.24
C LEU A 168 8.55 8.84 -10.92
N ALA A 169 9.22 8.71 -12.07
CA ALA A 169 9.47 7.43 -12.71
C ALA A 169 10.28 6.53 -11.78
N LEU A 170 11.39 7.04 -11.23
CA LEU A 170 12.24 6.30 -10.27
C LEU A 170 11.45 5.91 -9.02
N TYR A 171 10.65 6.83 -8.47
CA TYR A 171 9.79 6.56 -7.31
C TYR A 171 8.80 5.43 -7.59
N SER A 172 8.11 5.46 -8.74
CA SER A 172 7.12 4.44 -9.11
C SER A 172 7.76 3.07 -9.33
N ILE A 173 8.94 3.02 -9.95
CA ILE A 173 9.74 1.79 -10.14
C ILE A 173 10.17 1.21 -8.78
N LEU A 174 10.71 2.06 -7.90
CA LEU A 174 11.09 1.64 -6.55
C LEU A 174 9.91 1.05 -5.78
N MET A 175 8.72 1.66 -5.90
CA MET A 175 7.49 1.13 -5.28
C MET A 175 7.09 -0.22 -5.85
N SER A 176 7.22 -0.43 -7.15
CA SER A 176 6.92 -1.73 -7.78
C SER A 176 7.84 -2.83 -7.26
N ILE A 177 9.14 -2.57 -7.20
CA ILE A 177 10.13 -3.49 -6.64
C ILE A 177 9.84 -3.75 -5.16
N PHE A 178 9.52 -2.70 -4.41
CA PHE A 178 9.19 -2.83 -2.99
C PHE A 178 7.92 -3.65 -2.76
N PHE A 179 6.90 -3.53 -3.61
CA PHE A 179 5.71 -4.37 -3.53
C PHE A 179 6.01 -5.84 -3.80
N ILE A 180 6.85 -6.17 -4.77
CA ILE A 180 7.31 -7.55 -4.99
C ILE A 180 7.97 -8.08 -3.72
N PHE A 181 8.87 -7.30 -3.13
CA PHE A 181 9.57 -7.68 -1.89
C PHE A 181 8.62 -7.89 -0.71
N THR A 182 7.69 -6.95 -0.44
CA THR A 182 6.75 -7.06 0.69
C THR A 182 5.70 -8.16 0.50
N HIS A 183 5.50 -8.62 -0.74
CA HIS A 183 4.59 -9.71 -1.08
C HIS A 183 5.29 -11.06 -1.30
N ARG A 184 6.59 -11.18 -1.02
CA ARG A 184 7.36 -12.44 -1.24
C ARG A 184 6.73 -13.67 -0.59
N GLU A 185 6.10 -13.52 0.59
CA GLU A 185 5.39 -14.63 1.23
C GLU A 185 4.10 -15.01 0.50
N ASN A 186 3.39 -14.03 -0.10
CA ASN A 186 2.23 -14.34 -0.96
C ASN A 186 2.68 -15.09 -2.20
N ILE A 187 3.75 -14.63 -2.86
CA ILE A 187 4.34 -15.29 -4.03
C ILE A 187 4.70 -16.73 -3.68
N TYR A 188 5.37 -16.93 -2.55
CA TYR A 188 5.73 -18.28 -2.09
C TYR A 188 4.49 -19.15 -1.84
N ARG A 189 3.45 -18.61 -1.16
CA ARG A 189 2.21 -19.37 -0.92
C ARG A 189 1.43 -19.63 -2.22
N MET A 190 1.43 -18.69 -3.18
CA MET A 190 0.84 -18.91 -4.51
C MET A 190 1.54 -20.05 -5.24
N ALA A 191 2.87 -20.06 -5.27
CA ALA A 191 3.66 -21.12 -5.90
C ALA A 191 3.42 -22.51 -5.26
N LYS A 192 3.04 -22.54 -3.97
CA LYS A 192 2.67 -23.78 -3.25
C LYS A 192 1.17 -24.11 -3.31
N GLY A 193 0.34 -23.33 -4.00
CA GLY A 193 -1.12 -23.51 -4.04
C GLY A 193 -1.82 -23.27 -2.69
N LYS A 194 -1.17 -22.53 -1.77
CA LYS A 194 -1.64 -22.31 -0.37
C LYS A 194 -2.06 -20.86 -0.11
N GLU A 195 -2.08 -19.98 -1.12
CA GLU A 195 -2.48 -18.60 -0.94
C GLU A 195 -4.00 -18.46 -0.77
N ASN A 196 -4.40 -17.55 0.10
CA ASN A 196 -5.82 -17.26 0.37
C ASN A 196 -6.46 -16.51 -0.82
N GLN A 197 -7.46 -17.13 -1.43
CA GLN A 197 -8.25 -16.54 -2.52
C GLN A 197 -9.54 -15.89 -2.01
N PHE A 198 -9.92 -14.77 -2.60
CA PHE A 198 -11.25 -14.18 -2.49
C PHE A 198 -12.21 -14.80 -3.54
N LYS A 199 -12.56 -16.06 -3.35
CA LYS A 199 -13.40 -16.84 -4.30
C LYS A 199 -14.74 -16.17 -4.64
N LYS A 200 -15.31 -15.40 -3.70
CA LYS A 200 -16.60 -14.70 -3.88
C LYS A 200 -16.57 -13.60 -4.95
N VAL A 201 -15.42 -13.02 -5.24
CA VAL A 201 -15.28 -11.96 -6.24
C VAL A 201 -14.77 -12.46 -7.59
N MET A 202 -14.39 -13.74 -7.68
CA MET A 202 -13.89 -14.32 -8.92
C MET A 202 -15.02 -14.48 -9.92
N ILE A 203 -14.76 -14.05 -11.17
CA ILE A 203 -15.74 -14.11 -12.26
C ILE A 203 -16.29 -15.52 -12.47
N ILE A 204 -15.45 -16.55 -12.36
CA ILE A 204 -15.83 -17.95 -12.52
C ILE A 204 -16.88 -18.41 -11.50
N ASN A 205 -16.92 -17.80 -10.31
CA ASN A 205 -17.87 -18.14 -9.26
C ASN A 205 -19.16 -17.29 -9.32
N LEU A 206 -19.15 -16.17 -10.04
CA LEU A 206 -20.35 -15.36 -10.27
C LEU A 206 -21.33 -16.09 -11.20
N PHE A 207 -20.83 -16.92 -12.11
CA PHE A 207 -21.62 -17.71 -13.04
C PHE A 207 -22.02 -19.10 -12.52
N LYS A 208 -21.39 -19.62 -11.45
CA LYS A 208 -21.70 -20.91 -10.81
C LYS A 208 -22.89 -20.87 -9.84
N LYS A 209 -23.53 -19.74 -9.61
CA LYS A 209 -24.60 -19.58 -8.60
C LYS A 209 -26.00 -20.01 -9.07
N ASN A 210 -26.11 -20.58 -10.25
CA ASN A 210 -27.40 -21.00 -10.88
C ASN A 210 -27.48 -22.51 -11.16
N GLU A 211 -26.66 -23.32 -10.48
CA GLU A 211 -26.84 -24.77 -10.39
C GLU A 211 -26.99 -25.16 -8.90
#